data_c613d7cb96ac8146e2de9397dc50ae3d
#
_entry.id   c613d7cb96ac8146e2de9397dc50ae3d
#
_cell.length_a   1.000
_cell.length_b   1.000
_cell.length_c   1.000
_cell.angle_alpha   90.00
_cell.angle_beta   90.00
_cell.angle_gamma   90.00
#
_symmetry.space_group_name_H-M   'P 1'
#
loop_
_entity.id
_entity.type
_entity.pdbx_description
1 polymer ?
#
loop_
_entity_poly.entity_id
_entity_poly.type
_entity_poly.pdbx_seq_one_letter_code
_entity_poly.pdbx_strand_id
1 'polypeptide(L)'
;LFSVIMIDIDYFKRINDTYGHEVGDLVLKFIVDKIRSLIRSSDILVRYGGEEFIIYLPHTTLKDALKLAERIRKGIEDMIIDTEDGKKIRVTISLGVAERDLGETLEQVIKKADEALYRAKKHGRNRVSD
;
A
#
# COMPACT_ATOMS: atom_id res chain seq x y z
N LEU A 1 4.57 9.78 18.85
CA LEU A 1 5.26 9.18 17.69
C LEU A 1 4.36 8.23 16.95
N PHE A 2 4.17 8.46 15.67
CA PHE A 2 3.53 7.52 14.77
C PHE A 2 4.04 7.74 13.35
N SER A 3 3.82 6.77 12.49
CA SER A 3 4.11 6.86 11.07
C SER A 3 2.88 6.47 10.25
N VAL A 4 2.85 6.87 8.99
CA VAL A 4 1.77 6.56 8.05
C VAL A 4 2.39 6.00 6.78
N ILE A 5 1.78 4.96 6.26
CA ILE A 5 2.10 4.42 4.93
C ILE A 5 0.88 4.65 4.04
N MET A 6 1.09 5.33 2.93
CA MET A 6 0.08 5.51 1.89
C MET A 6 0.37 4.55 0.74
N ILE A 7 -0.62 3.80 0.30
CA ILE A 7 -0.45 2.74 -0.71
C ILE A 7 -1.42 2.95 -1.86
N ASP A 8 -0.94 2.72 -3.08
CA ASP A 8 -1.76 2.71 -4.28
C ASP A 8 -1.39 1.49 -5.12
N ILE A 9 -2.40 0.80 -5.64
CA ILE A 9 -2.19 -0.36 -6.50
C ILE A 9 -1.80 0.12 -7.90
N ASP A 10 -0.63 -0.33 -8.37
CA ASP A 10 -0.13 0.07 -9.68
C ASP A 10 -1.01 -0.46 -10.80
N TYR A 11 -1.42 0.43 -11.70
CA TYR A 11 -2.20 0.08 -12.89
C TYR A 11 -3.51 -0.64 -12.60
N PHE A 12 -4.16 -0.34 -11.50
CA PHE A 12 -5.39 -1.02 -11.09
C PHE A 12 -6.52 -0.84 -12.12
N LYS A 13 -6.63 0.33 -12.72
CA LYS A 13 -7.62 0.56 -13.79
C LYS A 13 -7.41 -0.40 -14.96
N ARG A 14 -6.14 -0.65 -15.32
CA ARG A 14 -5.79 -1.59 -16.40
C ARG A 14 -6.21 -3.02 -16.05
N ILE A 15 -6.08 -3.40 -14.77
CA ILE A 15 -6.52 -4.70 -14.30
C ILE A 15 -8.03 -4.84 -14.48
N ASN A 16 -8.79 -3.85 -14.05
CA ASN A 16 -10.24 -3.85 -14.22
C ASN A 16 -10.64 -3.87 -15.71
N ASP A 17 -9.98 -3.07 -16.53
CA ASP A 17 -10.29 -2.99 -17.95
C ASP A 17 -9.96 -4.31 -18.69
N THR A 18 -8.91 -5.00 -18.27
CA THR A 18 -8.45 -6.24 -18.90
C THR A 18 -9.19 -7.47 -18.42
N TYR A 19 -9.45 -7.57 -17.11
CA TYR A 19 -9.96 -8.79 -16.48
C TYR A 19 -11.36 -8.63 -15.89
N GLY A 20 -11.89 -7.42 -15.82
CA GLY A 20 -13.20 -7.13 -15.23
C GLY A 20 -13.14 -6.79 -13.75
N HIS A 21 -14.24 -6.20 -13.26
CA HIS A 21 -14.34 -5.73 -11.88
C HIS A 21 -14.30 -6.84 -10.84
N GLU A 22 -14.79 -8.04 -11.18
CA GLU A 22 -14.74 -9.19 -10.27
C GLU A 22 -13.29 -9.58 -9.96
N VAL A 23 -12.44 -9.56 -10.98
CA VAL A 23 -11.01 -9.82 -10.79
C VAL A 23 -10.35 -8.69 -10.02
N GLY A 24 -10.73 -7.44 -10.30
CA GLY A 24 -10.26 -6.29 -9.52
C GLY A 24 -10.59 -6.43 -8.03
N ASP A 25 -11.80 -6.86 -7.70
CA ASP A 25 -12.20 -7.11 -6.32
C ASP A 25 -11.38 -8.24 -5.69
N LEU A 26 -11.08 -9.28 -6.46
CA LEU A 26 -10.23 -10.38 -6.01
C LEU A 26 -8.81 -9.87 -5.69
N VAL A 27 -8.25 -9.04 -6.56
CA VAL A 27 -6.94 -8.41 -6.34
C VAL A 27 -6.94 -7.60 -5.04
N LEU A 28 -7.97 -6.78 -4.82
CA LEU A 28 -8.10 -5.99 -3.60
C LEU A 28 -8.11 -6.89 -2.36
N LYS A 29 -8.85 -7.99 -2.40
CA LYS A 29 -8.93 -8.93 -1.28
C LYS A 29 -7.57 -9.55 -0.98
N PHE A 30 -6.86 -10.01 -1.98
CA PHE A 30 -5.53 -10.61 -1.80
C PHE A 30 -4.55 -9.61 -1.22
N ILE A 31 -4.58 -8.35 -1.68
CA ILE A 31 -3.71 -7.29 -1.17
C ILE A 31 -4.02 -7.01 0.31
N VAL A 32 -5.30 -6.87 0.66
CA VAL A 32 -5.70 -6.63 2.05
C VAL A 32 -5.26 -7.77 2.96
N ASP A 33 -5.48 -9.00 2.53
CA ASP A 33 -5.09 -10.18 3.32
C ASP A 33 -3.57 -10.22 3.51
N LYS A 34 -2.80 -9.91 2.47
CA LYS A 34 -1.34 -9.88 2.57
C LYS A 34 -0.87 -8.79 3.53
N ILE A 35 -1.41 -7.59 3.42
CA ILE A 35 -1.05 -6.49 4.32
C ILE A 35 -1.37 -6.87 5.78
N ARG A 36 -2.56 -7.40 6.03
CA ARG A 36 -2.97 -7.81 7.38
C ARG A 36 -2.08 -8.89 7.97
N SER A 37 -1.52 -9.75 7.14
CA SER A 37 -0.60 -10.79 7.60
C SER A 37 0.75 -10.23 8.05
N LEU A 38 1.08 -9.01 7.68
CA LEU A 38 2.40 -8.40 7.93
C LEU A 38 2.37 -7.28 8.98
N ILE A 39 1.21 -6.72 9.28
CA ILE A 39 1.08 -5.64 10.27
C ILE A 39 0.72 -6.18 11.65
N ARG A 40 0.94 -5.35 12.68
CA ARG A 40 0.61 -5.70 14.06
C ARG A 40 -0.87 -5.43 14.34
N SER A 41 -1.40 -6.02 15.43
CA SER A 41 -2.79 -5.79 15.85
C SER A 41 -3.06 -4.33 16.21
N SER A 42 -2.04 -3.58 16.64
CA SER A 42 -2.16 -2.16 16.96
C SER A 42 -2.12 -1.25 15.73
N ASP A 43 -1.70 -1.77 14.59
CA ASP A 43 -1.66 -1.02 13.34
C ASP A 43 -3.05 -0.99 12.71
N ILE A 44 -3.39 0.11 12.04
CA ILE A 44 -4.73 0.28 11.48
C ILE A 44 -4.63 0.41 9.97
N LEU A 45 -5.29 -0.51 9.26
CA LEU A 45 -5.41 -0.48 7.81
C LEU A 45 -6.77 0.09 7.43
N VAL A 46 -6.77 1.12 6.59
CA VAL A 46 -8.00 1.77 6.10
C VAL A 46 -7.95 1.83 4.59
N ARG A 47 -9.05 1.47 3.94
CA ARG A 47 -9.20 1.72 2.51
C ARG A 47 -9.57 3.18 2.33
N TYR A 48 -8.70 3.93 1.66
CA TYR A 48 -8.83 5.39 1.53
C TYR A 48 -9.58 5.81 0.27
N GLY A 49 -9.41 5.08 -0.82
CA GLY A 49 -10.08 5.31 -2.09
C GLY A 49 -10.34 3.98 -2.78
N GLY A 50 -10.64 3.98 -4.09
CA GLY A 50 -10.94 2.76 -4.82
C GLY A 50 -9.81 1.75 -4.79
N GLU A 51 -8.58 2.22 -4.90
CA GLU A 51 -7.37 1.41 -5.00
C GLU A 51 -6.28 1.90 -4.07
N GLU A 52 -6.64 2.75 -3.10
CA GLU A 52 -5.72 3.38 -2.17
C GLU A 52 -5.97 2.92 -0.75
N PHE A 53 -4.89 2.76 0.01
CA PHE A 53 -4.94 2.33 1.40
C PHE A 53 -4.03 3.21 2.26
N ILE A 54 -4.41 3.37 3.52
CA ILE A 54 -3.58 4.02 4.54
C ILE A 54 -3.33 3.01 5.62
N ILE A 55 -2.08 2.94 6.11
CA ILE A 55 -1.75 2.20 7.32
C ILE A 55 -1.27 3.20 8.35
N TYR A 56 -1.95 3.25 9.48
CA TYR A 56 -1.53 4.05 10.64
C TYR A 56 -0.71 3.16 11.57
N LEU A 57 0.51 3.58 11.86
CA LEU A 57 1.47 2.81 12.64
C LEU A 57 1.80 3.55 13.95
N PRO A 58 1.11 3.24 15.07
CA PRO A 58 1.40 3.89 16.35
C PRO A 58 2.80 3.49 16.84
N HIS A 59 3.46 4.43 17.51
CA HIS A 59 4.78 4.22 18.14
C HIS A 59 5.83 3.64 17.19
N THR A 60 5.80 4.07 15.94
CA THR A 60 6.68 3.53 14.90
C THR A 60 7.50 4.65 14.27
N THR A 61 8.80 4.45 14.19
CA THR A 61 9.73 5.39 13.56
C THR A 61 9.67 5.27 12.04
N LEU A 62 10.19 6.29 11.35
CA LEU A 62 10.33 6.24 9.89
C LEU A 62 11.13 5.01 9.45
N LYS A 63 12.22 4.72 10.13
CA LYS A 63 13.07 3.57 9.81
C LYS A 63 12.28 2.26 9.85
N ASP A 64 11.50 2.04 10.90
CA ASP A 64 10.72 0.81 11.03
C ASP A 64 9.55 0.79 10.06
N ALA A 65 8.93 1.93 9.81
CA ALA A 65 7.86 2.03 8.83
C ALA A 65 8.36 1.73 7.41
N LEU A 66 9.56 2.19 7.05
CA LEU A 66 10.18 1.89 5.77
C LEU A 66 10.45 0.39 5.61
N LYS A 67 10.93 -0.26 6.66
CA LYS A 67 11.14 -1.72 6.66
C LYS A 67 9.83 -2.47 6.42
N LEU A 68 8.78 -2.08 7.12
CA LEU A 68 7.48 -2.70 6.95
C LEU A 68 6.94 -2.46 5.54
N ALA A 69 7.04 -1.24 5.05
CA ALA A 69 6.58 -0.89 3.70
C ALA A 69 7.29 -1.74 2.63
N GLU A 70 8.59 -1.94 2.76
CA GLU A 70 9.34 -2.77 1.81
C GLU A 70 8.93 -4.25 1.90
N ARG A 71 8.67 -4.76 3.10
CA ARG A 71 8.16 -6.13 3.27
C ARG A 71 6.79 -6.29 2.60
N ILE A 72 5.92 -5.31 2.74
CA ILE A 72 4.60 -5.33 2.11
C ILE A 72 4.75 -5.28 0.59
N ARG A 73 5.58 -4.36 0.08
CA ARG A 73 5.82 -4.24 -1.36
C ARG A 73 6.31 -5.55 -1.96
N LYS A 74 7.33 -6.15 -1.35
CA LYS A 74 7.92 -7.40 -1.82
C LYS A 74 6.93 -8.56 -1.74
N GLY A 75 6.18 -8.63 -0.65
CA GLY A 75 5.17 -9.67 -0.47
C GLY A 75 4.10 -9.64 -1.54
N ILE A 76 3.68 -8.44 -1.94
CA ILE A 76 2.69 -8.28 -3.01
C ILE A 76 3.30 -8.54 -4.38
N GLU A 77 4.52 -8.07 -4.63
CA GLU A 77 5.21 -8.35 -5.89
C GLU A 77 5.37 -9.85 -6.14
N ASP A 78 5.69 -10.62 -5.10
CA ASP A 78 5.90 -12.05 -5.21
C ASP A 78 4.61 -12.87 -5.24
N MET A 79 3.49 -12.26 -4.94
CA MET A 79 2.20 -12.91 -4.86
C MET A 79 1.65 -13.24 -6.24
N ILE A 80 1.11 -14.44 -6.39
CA ILE A 80 0.41 -14.86 -7.61
C ILE A 80 -1.06 -15.03 -7.25
N ILE A 81 -1.93 -14.33 -7.98
CA ILE A 81 -3.38 -14.39 -7.75
C ILE A 81 -3.98 -15.29 -8.83
N ASP A 82 -4.55 -16.41 -8.42
CA ASP A 82 -5.23 -17.34 -9.31
C ASP A 82 -6.69 -16.95 -9.44
N THR A 83 -7.17 -16.80 -10.68
CA THR A 83 -8.58 -16.54 -10.95
C THR A 83 -9.33 -17.85 -11.15
N GLU A 84 -10.67 -17.80 -11.07
CA GLU A 84 -11.50 -18.98 -11.25
C GLU A 84 -11.34 -19.62 -12.63
N ASP A 85 -11.06 -18.82 -13.65
CA ASP A 85 -10.86 -19.30 -15.03
C ASP A 85 -9.40 -19.69 -15.31
N GLY A 86 -8.59 -19.84 -14.27
CA GLY A 86 -7.23 -20.37 -14.38
C GLY A 86 -6.17 -19.35 -14.77
N LYS A 87 -6.48 -18.07 -14.79
CA LYS A 87 -5.48 -17.04 -15.08
C LYS A 87 -4.65 -16.75 -13.84
N LYS A 88 -3.39 -16.39 -14.06
CA LYS A 88 -2.47 -16.00 -12.99
C LYS A 88 -2.16 -14.52 -13.15
N ILE A 89 -2.45 -13.75 -12.09
CA ILE A 89 -2.28 -12.30 -12.11
C ILE A 89 -1.20 -11.90 -11.13
N ARG A 90 -0.32 -11.03 -11.56
CA ARG A 90 0.68 -10.37 -10.72
C ARG A 90 0.36 -8.89 -10.66
N VAL A 91 0.62 -8.30 -9.50
CA VAL A 91 0.34 -6.89 -9.24
C VAL A 91 1.47 -6.32 -8.40
N THR A 92 1.70 -5.03 -8.55
CA THR A 92 2.63 -4.30 -7.69
C THR A 92 1.93 -3.12 -7.05
N ILE A 93 2.56 -2.57 -6.04
CA ILE A 93 2.07 -1.38 -5.34
C ILE A 93 3.18 -0.35 -5.22
N SER A 94 2.78 0.91 -5.13
CA SER A 94 3.66 2.02 -4.79
C SER A 94 3.29 2.50 -3.39
N LEU A 95 4.28 2.87 -2.60
CA LEU A 95 4.07 3.26 -1.21
C LEU A 95 4.83 4.54 -0.88
N GLY A 96 4.16 5.39 -0.10
CA GLY A 96 4.78 6.58 0.47
C GLY A 96 4.74 6.48 1.99
N VAL A 97 5.83 6.85 2.66
CA VAL A 97 5.97 6.71 4.11
C VAL A 97 6.34 8.05 4.73
N ALA A 98 5.73 8.37 5.84
CA ALA A 98 6.05 9.58 6.60
C ALA A 98 5.94 9.31 8.09
N GLU A 99 6.83 9.92 8.87
CA GLU A 99 6.80 9.92 10.32
C GLU A 99 6.28 11.28 10.78
N ARG A 100 5.53 11.29 11.86
CA ARG A 100 5.06 12.53 12.47
C ARG A 100 6.22 13.30 13.09
N ASP A 101 6.38 14.55 12.67
CA ASP A 101 7.27 15.51 13.35
C ASP A 101 6.51 16.24 14.45
N LEU A 102 7.23 16.79 15.40
CA LEU A 102 6.64 17.51 16.53
C LEU A 102 5.67 18.59 16.05
N GLY A 103 4.47 18.59 16.60
CA GLY A 103 3.44 19.57 16.28
C GLY A 103 2.59 19.25 15.05
N GLU A 104 2.92 18.22 14.29
CA GLU A 104 2.11 17.85 13.12
C GLU A 104 0.84 17.11 13.52
N THR A 105 -0.24 17.39 12.79
CA THR A 105 -1.49 16.64 12.89
C THR A 105 -1.42 15.37 12.03
N LEU A 106 -2.34 14.44 12.28
CA LEU A 106 -2.46 13.23 11.45
C LEU A 106 -2.66 13.62 9.97
N GLU A 107 -3.50 14.62 9.68
CA GLU A 107 -3.74 15.07 8.31
C GLU A 107 -2.47 15.56 7.62
N GLN A 108 -1.61 16.26 8.35
CA GLN A 108 -0.34 16.74 7.81
C GLN A 108 0.60 15.58 7.51
N VAL A 109 0.63 14.56 8.34
CA VAL A 109 1.46 13.36 8.12
C VAL A 109 0.94 12.56 6.93
N ILE A 110 -0.39 12.41 6.80
CA ILE A 110 -0.99 11.76 5.64
C ILE A 110 -0.60 12.50 4.36
N LYS A 111 -0.62 13.83 4.38
CA LYS A 111 -0.21 14.63 3.22
C LYS A 111 1.24 14.37 2.84
N LYS A 112 2.14 14.30 3.83
CA LYS A 112 3.56 13.96 3.57
C LYS A 112 3.70 12.57 2.96
N ALA A 113 2.96 11.59 3.47
CA ALA A 113 2.99 10.24 2.93
C ALA A 113 2.44 10.20 1.51
N ASP A 114 1.40 10.98 1.21
CA ASP A 114 0.83 11.06 -0.13
C ASP A 114 1.81 11.70 -1.12
N GLU A 115 2.52 12.74 -0.70
CA GLU A 115 3.57 13.34 -1.53
C GLU A 115 4.70 12.33 -1.81
N ALA A 116 5.07 11.52 -0.80
CA ALA A 116 6.05 10.46 -0.97
C ALA A 116 5.54 9.39 -1.95
N LEU A 117 4.27 9.02 -1.86
CA LEU A 117 3.64 8.09 -2.80
C LEU A 117 3.71 8.62 -4.23
N TYR A 118 3.44 9.91 -4.41
CA TYR A 118 3.55 10.53 -5.73
C TYR A 118 4.96 10.37 -6.29
N ARG A 119 5.99 10.58 -5.44
CA ARG A 119 7.38 10.37 -5.87
C ARG A 119 7.66 8.93 -6.26
N ALA A 120 7.10 7.96 -5.50
CA ALA A 120 7.26 6.54 -5.84
C ALA A 120 6.66 6.23 -7.21
N LYS A 121 5.47 6.75 -7.50
CA LYS A 121 4.85 6.59 -8.81
C LYS A 121 5.68 7.22 -9.93
N LYS A 122 6.19 8.42 -9.68
CA LYS A 122 6.96 9.17 -10.67
C LYS A 122 8.30 8.50 -11.00
N HIS A 123 8.91 7.83 -10.02
CA HIS A 123 10.21 7.18 -10.19
C HIS A 123 10.13 5.75 -10.72
N GLY A 124 8.95 5.28 -11.12
CA GLY A 124 8.79 4.00 -11.81
C GLY A 124 7.84 3.00 -11.17
N ARG A 125 7.14 3.39 -10.10
CA ARG A 125 6.21 2.52 -9.40
C ARG A 125 6.90 1.32 -8.75
N ASN A 126 6.14 0.42 -8.14
CA ASN A 126 6.66 -0.79 -7.47
C ASN A 126 7.84 -0.45 -6.56
N ARG A 127 7.65 0.51 -5.67
CA ARG A 127 8.69 0.98 -4.76
C ARG A 127 8.13 1.76 -3.59
N VAL A 128 8.99 1.92 -2.59
CA VAL A 128 8.73 2.72 -1.41
C VAL A 128 9.49 4.05 -1.55
N SER A 129 8.85 5.14 -1.15
CA SER A 129 9.47 6.46 -1.06
C SER A 129 9.11 7.10 0.28
N ASP A 130 9.96 7.99 0.77
CA ASP A 130 9.69 8.80 1.96
C ASP A 130 9.89 10.28 1.72
#